data_e02cf87d7ccf5155dfea1ec47c58af36
#
_entry.id   e02cf87d7ccf5155dfea1ec47c58af36
#
_cell.length_a   1.000
_cell.length_b   1.000
_cell.length_c   1.000
_cell.angle_alpha   90.00
_cell.angle_beta   90.00
_cell.angle_gamma   90.00
#
_symmetry.space_group_name_H-M   'P 1'
#
loop_
_entity.id
_entity.type
_entity.pdbx_description
1 polymer ?
#
loop_
_entity_poly.entity_id
_entity_poly.type
_entity_poly.pdbx_seq_one_letter_code
_entity_poly.pdbx_strand_id
1 'polypeptide(L)'
;MQQLAIWAFAILLVVHGLIHLMGTTVYMKLGQIQGLPYKTTLLGGRWDLGERGIGVFGALWVLPAVGFLLAGAALFVNHAAWGSFAIVSCVVSLVLTLLDVHAAFAGAILDVLILVAMWVGPILRSQLGG
;
A
#
# COMPACT_ATOMS: atom_id res chain seq x y z
N MET A 1 -7.99 -20.88 -14.30
CA MET A 1 -7.08 -20.64 -13.16
C MET A 1 -6.31 -19.33 -13.27
N GLN A 2 -5.68 -19.03 -14.40
CA GLN A 2 -4.92 -17.80 -14.59
C GLN A 2 -5.76 -16.53 -14.41
N GLN A 3 -6.95 -16.47 -14.97
CA GLN A 3 -7.85 -15.33 -14.84
C GLN A 3 -8.30 -15.11 -13.40
N LEU A 4 -8.55 -16.19 -12.66
CA LEU A 4 -8.92 -16.13 -11.26
C LEU A 4 -7.80 -15.55 -10.39
N ALA A 5 -6.54 -15.93 -10.68
CA ALA A 5 -5.36 -15.40 -10.00
C ALA A 5 -5.18 -13.89 -10.28
N ILE A 6 -5.42 -13.45 -11.51
CA ILE A 6 -5.38 -12.03 -11.89
C ILE A 6 -6.42 -11.23 -11.10
N TRP A 7 -7.65 -11.72 -11.04
CA TRP A 7 -8.71 -11.04 -10.29
C TRP A 7 -8.44 -11.02 -8.79
N ALA A 8 -7.95 -12.14 -8.23
CA ALA A 8 -7.57 -12.19 -6.83
C ALA A 8 -6.46 -11.17 -6.51
N PHE A 9 -5.47 -11.03 -7.38
CA PHE A 9 -4.40 -10.06 -7.22
C PHE A 9 -4.91 -8.61 -7.36
N ALA A 10 -5.80 -8.36 -8.30
CA ALA A 10 -6.43 -7.04 -8.46
C ALA A 10 -7.24 -6.65 -7.22
N ILE A 11 -8.01 -7.58 -6.66
CA ILE A 11 -8.76 -7.36 -5.42
C ILE A 11 -7.81 -7.09 -4.25
N LEU A 12 -6.70 -7.82 -4.16
CA LEU A 12 -5.67 -7.60 -3.15
C LEU A 12 -5.12 -6.17 -3.22
N LEU A 13 -4.80 -5.67 -4.42
CA LEU A 13 -4.33 -4.31 -4.63
C LEU A 13 -5.36 -3.27 -4.18
N VAL A 14 -6.63 -3.46 -4.55
CA VAL A 14 -7.72 -2.55 -4.16
C VAL A 14 -7.89 -2.54 -2.64
N VAL A 15 -7.96 -3.70 -2.00
CA VAL A 15 -8.11 -3.80 -0.53
C VAL A 15 -6.92 -3.18 0.18
N HIS A 16 -5.69 -3.45 -0.30
CA HIS A 16 -4.48 -2.86 0.27
C HIS A 16 -4.49 -1.33 0.15
N GLY A 17 -4.91 -0.81 -1.00
CA GLY A 17 -5.10 0.63 -1.19
C GLY A 17 -6.09 1.24 -0.20
N LEU A 18 -7.24 0.59 0.01
CA LEU A 18 -8.24 1.06 0.97
C LEU A 18 -7.72 1.06 2.41
N ILE A 19 -6.90 0.07 2.80
CA ILE A 19 -6.29 0.01 4.13
C ILE A 19 -5.40 1.23 4.40
N HIS A 20 -4.73 1.79 3.39
CA HIS A 20 -3.93 3.00 3.55
C HIS A 20 -4.75 4.20 4.02
N LEU A 21 -6.03 4.27 3.70
CA LEU A 21 -6.92 5.33 4.17
C LEU A 21 -7.16 5.29 5.69
N MET A 22 -6.83 4.20 6.36
CA MET A 22 -6.86 4.13 7.83
C MET A 22 -5.86 5.10 8.44
N GLY A 23 -4.64 5.17 7.90
CA GLY A 23 -3.64 6.15 8.32
C GLY A 23 -4.09 7.58 8.09
N THR A 24 -4.67 7.87 6.92
CA THR A 24 -5.26 9.17 6.62
C THR A 24 -6.34 9.55 7.63
N THR A 25 -7.26 8.63 7.89
CA THR A 25 -8.39 8.86 8.80
C THR A 25 -7.92 9.24 10.21
N VAL A 26 -6.96 8.50 10.75
CA VAL A 26 -6.48 8.71 12.12
C VAL A 26 -5.59 9.94 12.23
N TYR A 27 -4.58 10.08 11.35
CA TYR A 27 -3.57 11.14 11.47
C TYR A 27 -4.08 12.51 11.06
N MET A 28 -5.12 12.58 10.23
CA MET A 28 -5.83 13.83 9.93
C MET A 28 -7.01 14.10 10.90
N LYS A 29 -7.20 13.28 11.94
CA LYS A 29 -8.31 13.40 12.89
C LYS A 29 -9.70 13.37 12.24
N LEU A 30 -9.83 12.60 11.15
CA LEU A 30 -11.13 12.44 10.47
C LEU A 30 -12.01 11.39 11.15
N GLY A 31 -11.43 10.52 11.96
CA GLY A 31 -12.12 9.47 12.69
C GLY A 31 -11.17 8.68 13.59
N GLN A 32 -11.72 7.71 14.29
CA GLN A 32 -11.00 6.81 15.18
C GLN A 32 -11.08 5.39 14.63
N ILE A 33 -9.96 4.66 14.70
CA ILE A 33 -9.86 3.26 14.27
C ILE A 33 -9.29 2.46 15.42
N GLN A 34 -9.99 1.39 15.79
CA GLN A 34 -9.55 0.48 16.85
C GLN A 34 -8.19 -0.15 16.46
N GLY A 35 -7.25 -0.13 17.39
CA GLY A 35 -5.91 -0.66 17.16
C GLY A 35 -4.94 0.30 16.48
N LEU A 36 -5.39 1.48 16.06
CA LEU A 36 -4.56 2.52 15.47
C LEU A 36 -4.77 3.84 16.22
N PRO A 37 -4.05 4.07 17.34
CA PRO A 37 -4.20 5.29 18.12
C PRO A 37 -3.59 6.50 17.41
N TYR A 38 -4.22 7.67 17.61
CA TYR A 38 -3.64 8.93 17.15
C TYR A 38 -2.33 9.20 17.91
N LYS A 39 -1.33 9.64 17.16
CA LYS A 39 -0.03 10.07 17.68
C LYS A 39 0.58 11.11 16.75
N THR A 40 1.56 11.86 17.21
CA THR A 40 2.30 12.85 16.42
C THR A 40 3.70 12.41 16.07
N THR A 41 4.10 11.22 16.52
CA THR A 41 5.48 10.71 16.40
C THR A 41 5.59 9.56 15.42
N LEU A 42 6.73 9.47 14.76
CA LEU A 42 7.14 8.36 13.89
C LEU A 42 8.41 7.70 14.44
N LEU A 43 8.85 6.62 13.83
CA LEU A 43 10.07 5.89 14.15
C LEU A 43 10.14 5.48 15.65
N GLY A 44 9.01 4.99 16.17
CA GLY A 44 8.92 4.56 17.58
C GLY A 44 9.07 5.70 18.59
N GLY A 45 8.61 6.87 18.25
CA GLY A 45 8.67 8.07 19.09
C GLY A 45 9.95 8.90 18.92
N ARG A 46 10.86 8.49 18.03
CA ARG A 46 12.13 9.20 17.81
C ARG A 46 11.99 10.48 17.00
N TRP A 47 10.91 10.59 16.23
CA TRP A 47 10.66 11.75 15.37
C TRP A 47 9.27 12.29 15.63
N ASP A 48 9.20 13.42 16.32
CA ASP A 48 7.94 14.12 16.58
C ASP A 48 7.68 15.16 15.47
N LEU A 49 6.64 14.92 14.67
CA LEU A 49 6.22 15.82 13.62
C LEU A 49 5.28 16.93 14.08
N GLY A 50 4.75 16.81 15.31
CA GLY A 50 3.68 17.68 15.80
C GLY A 50 2.34 17.43 15.09
N GLU A 51 1.31 18.14 15.50
CA GLU A 51 -0.05 17.94 14.95
C GLU A 51 -0.13 18.24 13.45
N ARG A 52 0.50 19.33 13.02
CA ARG A 52 0.51 19.69 11.59
C ARG A 52 1.29 18.70 10.75
N GLY A 53 2.46 18.31 11.21
CA GLY A 53 3.33 17.36 10.51
C GLY A 53 2.69 16.00 10.37
N ILE A 54 2.07 15.47 11.43
CA ILE A 54 1.39 14.17 11.35
C ILE A 54 0.13 14.23 10.48
N GLY A 55 -0.54 15.38 10.42
CA GLY A 55 -1.65 15.61 9.49
C GLY A 55 -1.18 15.56 8.03
N VAL A 56 -0.05 16.18 7.69
CA VAL A 56 0.56 16.08 6.36
C VAL A 56 0.97 14.63 6.06
N PHE A 57 1.57 13.93 7.02
CA PHE A 57 1.90 12.52 6.90
C PHE A 57 0.65 11.66 6.62
N GLY A 58 -0.45 11.93 7.33
CA GLY A 58 -1.75 11.29 7.07
C GLY A 58 -2.28 11.55 5.66
N ALA A 59 -2.12 12.78 5.15
CA ALA A 59 -2.50 13.12 3.79
C ALA A 59 -1.66 12.37 2.74
N LEU A 60 -0.36 12.12 3.01
CA LEU A 60 0.50 11.37 2.11
C LEU A 60 0.06 9.92 1.94
N TRP A 61 -0.63 9.33 2.91
CA TRP A 61 -1.19 7.97 2.80
C TRP A 61 -2.27 7.84 1.71
N VAL A 62 -2.85 8.96 1.25
CA VAL A 62 -3.77 8.96 0.11
C VAL A 62 -3.06 8.60 -1.19
N LEU A 63 -1.78 8.93 -1.34
CA LEU A 63 -1.01 8.67 -2.56
C LEU A 63 -0.94 7.17 -2.89
N PRO A 64 -0.44 6.29 -2.00
CA PRO A 64 -0.46 4.85 -2.27
C PRO A 64 -1.89 4.29 -2.33
N ALA A 65 -2.84 4.84 -1.55
CA ALA A 65 -4.23 4.42 -1.64
C ALA A 65 -4.78 4.58 -3.06
N VAL A 66 -4.66 5.76 -3.64
CA VAL A 66 -5.10 6.04 -5.02
C VAL A 66 -4.31 5.20 -6.02
N GLY A 67 -3.00 5.11 -5.85
CA GLY A 67 -2.14 4.34 -6.74
C GLY A 67 -2.50 2.85 -6.79
N PHE A 68 -2.76 2.22 -5.66
CA PHE A 68 -3.20 0.82 -5.60
C PHE A 68 -4.61 0.62 -6.17
N LEU A 69 -5.52 1.56 -5.94
CA LEU A 69 -6.85 1.51 -6.57
C LEU A 69 -6.75 1.58 -8.11
N LEU A 70 -5.91 2.49 -8.62
CA LEU A 70 -5.64 2.59 -10.07
C LEU A 70 -4.97 1.33 -10.60
N ALA A 71 -4.00 0.76 -9.87
CA ALA A 71 -3.35 -0.48 -10.25
C ALA A 71 -4.35 -1.65 -10.33
N GLY A 72 -5.18 -1.80 -9.31
CA GLY A 72 -6.22 -2.83 -9.29
C GLY A 72 -7.23 -2.67 -10.43
N ALA A 73 -7.74 -1.45 -10.62
CA ALA A 73 -8.67 -1.16 -11.71
C ALA A 73 -8.05 -1.42 -13.09
N ALA A 74 -6.81 -0.95 -13.31
CA ALA A 74 -6.08 -1.18 -14.55
C ALA A 74 -5.85 -2.67 -14.81
N LEU A 75 -5.55 -3.45 -13.76
CA LEU A 75 -5.38 -4.89 -13.88
C LEU A 75 -6.70 -5.60 -14.22
N PHE A 76 -7.83 -5.17 -13.66
CA PHE A 76 -9.15 -5.71 -13.99
C PHE A 76 -9.50 -5.54 -15.47
N VAL A 77 -9.15 -4.38 -16.05
CA VAL A 77 -9.41 -4.12 -17.49
C VAL A 77 -8.22 -4.51 -18.38
N ASN A 78 -7.26 -5.23 -17.82
CA ASN A 78 -6.06 -5.70 -18.53
C ASN A 78 -5.26 -4.57 -19.21
N HIS A 79 -5.20 -3.40 -18.56
CA HIS A 79 -4.45 -2.24 -19.05
C HIS A 79 -2.98 -2.34 -18.67
N ALA A 80 -2.07 -2.11 -19.61
CA ALA A 80 -0.63 -2.32 -19.42
C ALA A 80 0.01 -1.48 -18.30
N ALA A 81 -0.57 -0.34 -17.93
CA ALA A 81 -0.04 0.55 -16.90
C ALA A 81 -0.20 0.02 -15.46
N TRP A 82 -0.96 -1.06 -15.24
CA TRP A 82 -1.21 -1.57 -13.88
C TRP A 82 0.08 -1.83 -13.09
N GLY A 83 1.09 -2.39 -13.76
CA GLY A 83 2.37 -2.70 -13.13
C GLY A 83 3.12 -1.46 -12.66
N SER A 84 3.13 -0.39 -13.46
CA SER A 84 3.75 0.89 -13.07
C SER A 84 3.04 1.52 -11.89
N PHE A 85 1.71 1.54 -11.88
CA PHE A 85 0.93 2.03 -10.72
C PHE A 85 1.22 1.20 -9.47
N ALA A 86 1.27 -0.13 -9.57
CA ALA A 86 1.55 -1.01 -8.45
C ALA A 86 2.97 -0.78 -7.88
N ILE A 87 3.99 -0.71 -8.73
CA ILE A 87 5.39 -0.51 -8.29
C ILE A 87 5.55 0.86 -7.60
N VAL A 88 5.07 1.94 -8.21
CA VAL A 88 5.18 3.29 -7.61
C VAL A 88 4.43 3.34 -6.30
N SER A 89 3.23 2.76 -6.23
CA SER A 89 2.44 2.71 -5.00
C SER A 89 3.13 1.89 -3.91
N CYS A 90 3.72 0.74 -4.24
CA CYS A 90 4.50 -0.06 -3.30
C CYS A 90 5.72 0.71 -2.75
N VAL A 91 6.45 1.43 -3.60
CA VAL A 91 7.62 2.20 -3.15
C VAL A 91 7.18 3.31 -2.20
N VAL A 92 6.17 4.09 -2.55
CA VAL A 92 5.64 5.16 -1.69
C VAL A 92 5.08 4.58 -0.39
N SER A 93 4.27 3.53 -0.49
CA SER A 93 3.72 2.82 0.66
C SER A 93 4.82 2.29 1.59
N LEU A 94 5.84 1.66 1.03
CA LEU A 94 6.95 1.10 1.81
C LEU A 94 7.70 2.19 2.60
N VAL A 95 7.94 3.36 2.01
CA VAL A 95 8.54 4.48 2.71
C VAL A 95 7.66 4.92 3.89
N LEU A 96 6.36 5.11 3.67
CA LEU A 96 5.44 5.53 4.71
C LEU A 96 5.29 4.47 5.83
N THR A 97 5.17 3.20 5.46
CA THR A 97 5.03 2.10 6.41
C THR A 97 6.31 1.86 7.23
N LEU A 98 7.49 2.08 6.65
CA LEU A 98 8.75 1.99 7.38
C LEU A 98 8.94 3.16 8.35
N LEU A 99 8.48 4.37 7.99
CA LEU A 99 8.48 5.51 8.92
C LEU A 99 7.52 5.28 10.10
N ASP A 100 6.47 4.53 9.89
CA ASP A 100 5.47 4.19 10.92
C ASP A 100 5.42 2.67 11.21
N VAL A 101 6.57 2.02 11.17
CA VAL A 101 6.70 0.56 11.21
C VAL A 101 6.01 -0.09 12.42
N HIS A 102 5.98 0.57 13.57
CA HIS A 102 5.33 0.02 14.76
C HIS A 102 3.81 -0.10 14.62
N ALA A 103 3.19 0.79 13.84
CA ALA A 103 1.75 0.73 13.56
C ALA A 103 1.43 0.03 12.24
N ALA A 104 2.34 0.08 11.26
CA ALA A 104 2.11 -0.31 9.89
C ALA A 104 3.02 -1.44 9.37
N PHE A 105 3.65 -2.23 10.26
CA PHE A 105 4.59 -3.29 9.84
C PHE A 105 3.95 -4.33 8.92
N ALA A 106 2.69 -4.67 9.14
CA ALA A 106 1.95 -5.61 8.27
C ALA A 106 1.80 -5.07 6.85
N GLY A 107 1.59 -3.75 6.71
CA GLY A 107 1.58 -3.07 5.42
C GLY A 107 2.92 -3.16 4.70
N ALA A 108 4.03 -2.95 5.43
CA ALA A 108 5.37 -3.09 4.87
C ALA A 108 5.66 -4.51 4.38
N ILE A 109 5.24 -5.54 5.13
CA ILE A 109 5.36 -6.94 4.71
C ILE A 109 4.56 -7.18 3.43
N LEU A 110 3.33 -6.69 3.37
CA LEU A 110 2.46 -6.86 2.20
C LEU A 110 3.03 -6.16 0.96
N ASP A 111 3.60 -4.96 1.11
CA ASP A 111 4.29 -4.25 0.03
C ASP A 111 5.45 -5.08 -0.53
N VAL A 112 6.28 -5.65 0.33
CA VAL A 112 7.38 -6.53 -0.07
C VAL A 112 6.85 -7.77 -0.79
N LEU A 113 5.79 -8.40 -0.29
CA LEU A 113 5.18 -9.58 -0.92
C LEU A 113 4.61 -9.25 -2.31
N ILE A 114 3.98 -8.08 -2.48
CA ILE A 114 3.48 -7.62 -3.79
C ILE A 114 4.64 -7.44 -4.76
N LEU A 115 5.72 -6.77 -4.36
CA LEU A 115 6.90 -6.56 -5.20
C LEU A 115 7.55 -7.88 -5.59
N VAL A 116 7.69 -8.81 -4.65
CA VAL A 116 8.23 -10.15 -4.92
C VAL A 116 7.34 -10.91 -5.90
N ALA A 117 6.01 -10.89 -5.72
CA ALA A 117 5.07 -11.54 -6.61
C ALA A 117 5.15 -10.97 -8.04
N MET A 118 5.31 -9.66 -8.17
CA MET A 118 5.46 -9.00 -9.47
C MET A 118 6.78 -9.36 -10.16
N TRP A 119 7.85 -9.57 -9.38
CA TRP A 119 9.15 -9.94 -9.91
C TRP A 119 9.22 -11.42 -10.29
N VAL A 120 8.70 -12.30 -9.44
CA VAL A 120 8.76 -13.77 -9.62
C VAL A 120 7.72 -14.24 -10.65
N GLY A 121 6.55 -13.61 -10.71
CA GLY A 121 5.45 -14.02 -11.59
C GLY A 121 5.84 -14.19 -13.06
N PRO A 122 6.52 -13.21 -13.70
CA PRO A 122 6.99 -13.35 -15.09
C PRO A 122 8.02 -14.47 -15.27
N ILE A 123 8.92 -14.66 -14.27
CA ILE A 123 9.94 -15.71 -14.30
C ILE A 123 9.28 -17.09 -14.28
N LEU A 124 8.35 -17.30 -13.35
CA LEU A 124 7.62 -18.58 -13.28
C LEU A 124 6.81 -18.84 -14.58
N ARG A 125 6.19 -17.81 -15.12
CA ARG A 125 5.42 -17.92 -16.37
C ARG A 125 6.32 -18.33 -17.55
N SER A 126 7.53 -17.79 -17.65
CA SER A 126 8.48 -18.14 -18.71
C SER A 126 9.02 -19.57 -18.57
N GLN A 127 9.13 -20.08 -17.36
CA GLN A 127 9.61 -21.45 -17.11
C GLN A 127 8.52 -22.52 -17.23
N LEU A 128 7.27 -22.18 -16.91
CA LEU A 128 6.15 -23.12 -16.93
C LEU A 128 5.39 -23.11 -18.28
N GLY A 129 5.55 -22.06 -19.08
CA GLY A 129 4.90 -21.88 -20.36
C GLY A 129 5.75 -22.23 -21.59
N GLY A 130 6.97 -22.73 -21.36
CA GLY A 130 7.85 -23.29 -22.40
C GLY A 130 7.70 -24.83 -22.55
#